data_7f315a288df6bb53cbdd25dbbf4c6ceb
#
_entry.id   7f315a288df6bb53cbdd25dbbf4c6ceb
#
_cell.length_a   1.000
_cell.length_b   1.000
_cell.length_c   1.000
_cell.angle_alpha   90.00
_cell.angle_beta   90.00
_cell.angle_gamma   90.00
#
_symmetry.space_group_name_H-M   'P 1'
#
loop_
_entity.id
_entity.type
_entity.pdbx_description
1 polymer ?
#
loop_
_entity_poly.entity_id
_entity_poly.type
_entity_poly.pdbx_seq_one_letter_code
_entity_poly.pdbx_strand_id
1 'polypeptide(L)'
;LFKGTDKIGTVDYAKEKPWLDSIAAKYDILAETKDANKRNIIQKDINRLSIKAGEYAIPNEFSSLITSFGGTGLNAFTSFDETVFHNSFSPQYIHQWCELNSERLMSPVFRLFQGELETVYEEKNMYSDNMLMQPAEDAESKIFAGTPYAYSIIGSTENLKNPRLGEMKEFYNKYYVANNMTLILTGDVNADSISNILENTFGRIRSGKVEKEQPFNLKPLKDLATMKLKLPIPIVKAGGIVYRAPIDRDSDYNAFTVALGLLNNSSETGLLDSLRNDNKVMYAIAMMSPFKETNVVGVGFVPNIPFGSRKKAERMCVEQIEKLKKGDFSDDFLNSTKLLLEKDAQENLENIDNRANIMTTAASHGLSWKNVLDKGKDIAAVSRE
;
A
#
# COMPACT_ATOMS: atom_id res chain seq x y z
N LEU A 1 1.18 -4.05 15.15
CA LEU A 1 0.14 -3.41 15.95
C LEU A 1 -0.73 -4.37 16.76
N PHE A 2 -1.02 -5.56 16.30
CA PHE A 2 -1.86 -6.51 17.02
C PHE A 2 -1.02 -7.61 17.66
N LYS A 3 -0.46 -7.33 18.83
CA LYS A 3 0.30 -8.34 19.61
C LYS A 3 -0.61 -9.27 20.40
N GLY A 4 -1.92 -9.20 20.18
CA GLY A 4 -2.95 -10.06 20.77
C GLY A 4 -4.18 -9.26 21.22
N THR A 5 -4.98 -9.92 22.04
CA THR A 5 -6.27 -9.42 22.55
C THR A 5 -6.29 -9.47 24.09
N ASP A 6 -7.44 -9.27 24.69
CA ASP A 6 -7.63 -9.52 26.12
C ASP A 6 -7.60 -11.01 26.52
N LYS A 7 -7.57 -11.94 25.52
CA LYS A 7 -7.49 -13.39 25.69
C LYS A 7 -6.20 -13.99 25.13
N ILE A 8 -5.63 -13.40 24.10
CA ILE A 8 -4.46 -13.89 23.36
C ILE A 8 -3.30 -12.95 23.56
N GLY A 9 -2.11 -13.47 23.79
CA GLY A 9 -0.89 -12.68 24.03
C GLY A 9 -0.72 -12.25 25.48
N THR A 10 -1.47 -12.84 26.41
CA THR A 10 -1.39 -12.54 27.85
C THR A 10 -1.65 -13.79 28.72
N VAL A 11 -0.96 -13.92 29.82
CA VAL A 11 -1.23 -14.96 30.84
C VAL A 11 -2.35 -14.53 31.81
N ASP A 12 -2.56 -13.23 32.01
CA ASP A 12 -3.57 -12.67 32.90
C ASP A 12 -3.84 -11.20 32.57
N TYR A 13 -4.81 -10.96 31.67
CA TYR A 13 -5.16 -9.61 31.24
C TYR A 13 -5.66 -8.72 32.38
N ALA A 14 -6.37 -9.26 33.36
CA ALA A 14 -6.88 -8.46 34.46
C ALA A 14 -5.74 -7.83 35.29
N LYS A 15 -4.62 -8.53 35.44
CA LYS A 15 -3.40 -8.01 36.07
C LYS A 15 -2.55 -7.15 35.13
N GLU A 16 -2.55 -7.44 33.85
CA GLU A 16 -1.81 -6.67 32.81
C GLU A 16 -2.41 -5.29 32.59
N LYS A 17 -3.73 -5.21 32.48
CA LYS A 17 -4.48 -4.01 32.07
C LYS A 17 -4.12 -2.73 32.84
N PRO A 18 -4.02 -2.71 34.20
CA PRO A 18 -3.65 -1.49 34.92
C PRO A 18 -2.30 -0.90 34.53
N TRP A 19 -1.33 -1.77 34.16
CA TRP A 19 -0.02 -1.33 33.67
C TRP A 19 -0.13 -0.72 32.28
N LEU A 20 -0.90 -1.35 31.38
CA LEU A 20 -1.13 -0.83 30.02
C LEU A 20 -1.87 0.52 30.04
N ASP A 21 -2.86 0.69 30.92
CA ASP A 21 -3.58 1.96 31.09
C ASP A 21 -2.63 3.06 31.62
N SER A 22 -1.75 2.70 32.56
CA SER A 22 -0.73 3.63 33.08
C SER A 22 0.29 4.02 32.02
N ILE A 23 0.71 3.10 31.16
CA ILE A 23 1.60 3.36 30.01
C ILE A 23 0.92 4.33 29.05
N ALA A 24 -0.35 4.10 28.68
CA ALA A 24 -1.10 4.97 27.79
C ALA A 24 -1.17 6.40 28.32
N ALA A 25 -1.54 6.58 29.60
CA ALA A 25 -1.58 7.89 30.24
C ALA A 25 -0.22 8.59 30.26
N LYS A 26 0.89 7.85 30.42
CA LYS A 26 2.24 8.41 30.39
C LYS A 26 2.65 8.85 28.97
N TYR A 27 2.24 8.14 27.93
CA TYR A 27 2.47 8.58 26.56
C TYR A 27 1.72 9.87 26.23
N ASP A 28 0.48 10.02 26.69
CA ASP A 28 -0.30 11.25 26.51
C ASP A 28 0.39 12.45 27.20
N ILE A 29 0.88 12.26 28.45
CA ILE A 29 1.66 13.28 29.16
C ILE A 29 2.98 13.57 28.44
N LEU A 30 3.66 12.56 27.91
CA LEU A 30 4.91 12.72 27.16
C LEU A 30 4.72 13.58 25.91
N ALA A 31 3.62 13.37 25.18
CA ALA A 31 3.30 14.12 23.96
C ALA A 31 3.11 15.62 24.22
N GLU A 32 2.54 15.99 25.38
CA GLU A 32 2.32 17.39 25.78
C GLU A 32 3.57 18.03 26.45
N THR A 33 4.55 17.22 26.87
CA THR A 33 5.73 17.69 27.61
C THR A 33 6.82 18.17 26.67
N LYS A 34 7.20 19.46 26.74
CA LYS A 34 8.28 20.05 25.94
C LYS A 34 9.66 20.05 26.63
N ASP A 35 9.68 20.04 27.95
CA ASP A 35 10.93 20.06 28.72
C ASP A 35 11.69 18.74 28.61
N ALA A 36 12.93 18.77 28.14
CA ALA A 36 13.73 17.58 27.86
C ALA A 36 14.01 16.73 29.10
N ASN A 37 14.22 17.35 30.28
CA ASN A 37 14.48 16.62 31.52
C ASN A 37 13.22 15.88 31.99
N LYS A 38 12.07 16.55 31.94
CA LYS A 38 10.77 15.95 32.28
C LYS A 38 10.45 14.82 31.30
N ARG A 39 10.67 15.00 30.00
CA ARG A 39 10.50 13.93 28.99
C ARG A 39 11.33 12.70 29.34
N ASN A 40 12.60 12.87 29.68
CA ASN A 40 13.47 11.76 30.06
C ASN A 40 12.96 10.99 31.29
N ILE A 41 12.43 11.72 32.30
CA ILE A 41 11.81 11.10 33.49
C ILE A 41 10.60 10.27 33.09
N ILE A 42 9.69 10.83 32.26
CA ILE A 42 8.49 10.14 31.81
C ILE A 42 8.84 8.90 30.98
N GLN A 43 9.84 8.98 30.10
CA GLN A 43 10.33 7.84 29.31
C GLN A 43 10.87 6.71 30.20
N LYS A 44 11.63 7.04 31.26
CA LYS A 44 12.07 6.04 32.24
C LYS A 44 10.90 5.39 32.98
N ASP A 45 9.88 6.17 33.31
CA ASP A 45 8.65 5.62 33.90
C ASP A 45 7.93 4.67 32.93
N ILE A 46 7.79 5.05 31.66
CA ILE A 46 7.20 4.20 30.61
C ILE A 46 7.97 2.89 30.51
N ASN A 47 9.30 2.94 30.46
CA ASN A 47 10.13 1.75 30.42
C ASN A 47 9.89 0.83 31.60
N ARG A 48 9.86 1.37 32.82
CA ARG A 48 9.58 0.61 34.06
C ARG A 48 8.21 -0.05 34.02
N LEU A 49 7.18 0.68 33.58
CA LEU A 49 5.81 0.17 33.47
C LEU A 49 5.72 -0.89 32.36
N SER A 50 6.42 -0.70 31.24
CA SER A 50 6.45 -1.67 30.13
C SER A 50 7.10 -3.00 30.54
N ILE A 51 8.13 -2.97 31.38
CA ILE A 51 8.73 -4.19 31.95
C ILE A 51 7.68 -4.92 32.82
N LYS A 52 6.93 -4.19 33.66
CA LYS A 52 5.88 -4.77 34.51
C LYS A 52 4.73 -5.36 33.70
N ALA A 53 4.26 -4.66 32.67
CA ALA A 53 3.25 -5.20 31.76
C ALA A 53 3.77 -6.43 31.01
N GLY A 54 5.05 -6.41 30.62
CA GLY A 54 5.72 -7.52 29.92
C GLY A 54 5.77 -8.83 30.70
N GLU A 55 5.71 -8.80 32.05
CA GLU A 55 5.64 -10.00 32.88
C GLU A 55 4.37 -10.85 32.60
N TYR A 56 3.32 -10.21 32.05
CA TYR A 56 2.06 -10.86 31.67
C TYR A 56 1.96 -11.18 30.20
N ALA A 57 2.81 -10.60 29.34
CA ALA A 57 2.73 -10.77 27.91
C ALA A 57 3.25 -12.15 27.46
N ILE A 58 2.55 -12.77 26.50
CA ILE A 58 3.03 -13.92 25.73
C ILE A 58 3.43 -13.40 24.35
N PRO A 59 4.72 -13.15 24.11
CA PRO A 59 5.18 -12.62 22.81
C PRO A 59 4.84 -13.58 21.67
N ASN A 60 4.38 -12.99 20.54
CA ASN A 60 4.13 -13.71 19.28
C ASN A 60 3.08 -14.84 19.36
N GLU A 61 2.25 -14.93 20.41
CA GLU A 61 1.23 -15.99 20.55
C GLU A 61 0.29 -16.01 19.35
N PHE A 62 -0.16 -14.84 18.85
CA PHE A 62 -0.99 -14.75 17.65
C PHE A 62 -0.32 -15.41 16.42
N SER A 63 0.94 -15.10 16.17
CA SER A 63 1.71 -15.69 15.05
C SER A 63 1.91 -17.19 15.23
N SER A 64 2.15 -17.64 16.47
CA SER A 64 2.30 -19.06 16.78
C SER A 64 1.01 -19.85 16.55
N LEU A 65 -0.14 -19.25 16.89
CA LEU A 65 -1.46 -19.83 16.61
C LEU A 65 -1.71 -19.93 15.10
N ILE A 66 -1.45 -18.86 14.33
CA ILE A 66 -1.55 -18.92 12.86
C ILE A 66 -0.67 -20.02 12.29
N THR A 67 0.59 -20.14 12.74
CA THR A 67 1.51 -21.19 12.28
C THR A 67 1.00 -22.59 12.64
N SER A 68 0.38 -22.77 13.82
CA SER A 68 -0.19 -24.06 14.24
C SER A 68 -1.34 -24.52 13.35
N PHE A 69 -2.02 -23.60 12.66
CA PHE A 69 -3.06 -23.87 11.67
C PHE A 69 -2.48 -24.09 10.25
N GLY A 70 -1.17 -24.31 10.13
CA GLY A 70 -0.48 -24.38 8.84
C GLY A 70 -0.41 -23.02 8.12
N GLY A 71 -0.56 -21.93 8.86
CA GLY A 71 -0.52 -20.57 8.31
C GLY A 71 0.89 -20.16 7.93
N THR A 72 0.99 -19.50 6.78
CA THR A 72 2.23 -18.95 6.22
C THR A 72 1.98 -17.54 5.69
N GLY A 73 3.05 -16.79 5.44
CA GLY A 73 2.96 -15.46 4.85
C GLY A 73 2.16 -14.44 5.70
N LEU A 74 2.14 -14.63 7.04
CA LEU A 74 1.49 -13.66 7.92
C LEU A 74 2.18 -12.31 7.80
N ASN A 75 1.48 -11.34 7.26
CA ASN A 75 1.99 -9.99 7.05
C ASN A 75 0.86 -8.96 7.02
N ALA A 76 1.23 -7.69 6.98
CA ALA A 76 0.32 -6.59 6.78
C ALA A 76 1.04 -5.46 6.05
N PHE A 77 0.29 -4.68 5.26
CA PHE A 77 0.81 -3.47 4.65
C PHE A 77 -0.24 -2.34 4.71
N THR A 78 0.23 -1.12 4.61
CA THR A 78 -0.61 0.07 4.52
C THR A 78 -0.22 0.83 3.27
N SER A 79 -1.22 1.20 2.47
CA SER A 79 -1.11 2.16 1.38
C SER A 79 -1.82 3.47 1.76
N PHE A 80 -1.96 4.39 0.81
CA PHE A 80 -2.74 5.62 1.02
C PHE A 80 -4.24 5.34 1.21
N ASP A 81 -4.75 4.27 0.59
CA ASP A 81 -6.18 4.01 0.48
C ASP A 81 -6.65 2.82 1.33
N GLU A 82 -5.73 1.99 1.83
CA GLU A 82 -6.08 0.76 2.54
C GLU A 82 -5.01 0.32 3.55
N THR A 83 -5.46 -0.47 4.53
CA THR A 83 -4.59 -1.31 5.38
C THR A 83 -5.04 -2.75 5.24
N VAL A 84 -4.11 -3.61 4.86
CA VAL A 84 -4.38 -5.03 4.57
C VAL A 84 -3.64 -5.92 5.53
N PHE A 85 -4.35 -6.88 6.11
CA PHE A 85 -3.78 -7.97 6.92
C PHE A 85 -4.02 -9.27 6.16
N HIS A 86 -2.98 -10.03 5.91
CA HIS A 86 -3.09 -11.25 5.11
C HIS A 86 -2.22 -12.38 5.62
N ASN A 87 -2.64 -13.58 5.33
CA ASN A 87 -1.85 -14.80 5.44
C ASN A 87 -2.54 -15.93 4.66
N SER A 88 -1.77 -16.96 4.30
CA SER A 88 -2.31 -18.21 3.80
C SER A 88 -2.50 -19.19 4.96
N PHE A 89 -3.46 -20.11 4.87
CA PHE A 89 -3.71 -21.14 5.88
C PHE A 89 -4.36 -22.37 5.25
N SER A 90 -4.31 -23.52 5.94
CA SER A 90 -4.92 -24.76 5.45
C SER A 90 -6.44 -24.70 5.61
N PRO A 91 -7.24 -25.03 4.55
CA PRO A 91 -8.71 -24.90 4.55
C PRO A 91 -9.43 -25.62 5.69
N GLN A 92 -8.87 -26.73 6.18
CA GLN A 92 -9.42 -27.48 7.33
C GLN A 92 -9.49 -26.66 8.63
N TYR A 93 -8.71 -25.59 8.75
CA TYR A 93 -8.67 -24.72 9.94
C TYR A 93 -9.44 -23.42 9.75
N ILE A 94 -10.33 -23.33 8.77
CA ILE A 94 -11.08 -22.09 8.48
C ILE A 94 -11.85 -21.57 9.70
N HIS A 95 -12.42 -22.46 10.50
CA HIS A 95 -13.15 -22.05 11.71
C HIS A 95 -12.22 -21.41 12.74
N GLN A 96 -11.10 -22.04 13.06
CA GLN A 96 -10.11 -21.54 14.01
C GLN A 96 -9.47 -20.24 13.50
N TRP A 97 -9.22 -20.16 12.21
CA TRP A 97 -8.70 -18.94 11.58
C TRP A 97 -9.69 -17.78 11.70
N CYS A 98 -10.97 -18.03 11.44
CA CYS A 98 -12.03 -17.02 11.57
C CYS A 98 -12.21 -16.58 13.02
N GLU A 99 -12.22 -17.49 13.98
CA GLU A 99 -12.28 -17.17 15.43
C GLU A 99 -11.11 -16.28 15.85
N LEU A 100 -9.88 -16.65 15.49
CA LEU A 100 -8.67 -15.95 15.87
C LEU A 100 -8.63 -14.52 15.28
N ASN A 101 -8.95 -14.38 13.98
CA ASN A 101 -8.90 -13.09 13.31
C ASN A 101 -10.07 -12.17 13.69
N SER A 102 -11.28 -12.71 13.91
CA SER A 102 -12.40 -11.90 14.40
C SER A 102 -12.16 -11.41 15.82
N GLU A 103 -11.63 -12.25 16.72
CA GLU A 103 -11.26 -11.87 18.08
C GLU A 103 -10.22 -10.74 18.08
N ARG A 104 -9.19 -10.86 17.25
CA ARG A 104 -8.17 -9.81 17.03
C ARG A 104 -8.77 -8.46 16.66
N LEU A 105 -9.82 -8.46 15.82
CA LEU A 105 -10.49 -7.25 15.35
C LEU A 105 -11.55 -6.72 16.31
N MET A 106 -12.04 -7.54 17.23
CA MET A 106 -13.01 -7.09 18.24
C MET A 106 -12.37 -6.49 19.49
N SER A 107 -11.28 -7.10 19.97
CA SER A 107 -10.70 -6.79 21.28
C SER A 107 -9.18 -6.60 21.26
N PRO A 108 -8.62 -5.79 20.34
CA PRO A 108 -7.17 -5.61 20.27
C PRO A 108 -6.61 -4.94 21.52
N VAL A 109 -5.45 -5.42 21.95
CA VAL A 109 -4.69 -4.83 23.06
C VAL A 109 -3.34 -4.35 22.55
N PHE A 110 -3.05 -3.06 22.70
CA PHE A 110 -1.79 -2.45 22.31
C PHE A 110 -0.71 -2.71 23.36
N ARG A 111 -0.29 -3.98 23.49
CA ARG A 111 0.81 -4.39 24.38
C ARG A 111 2.15 -4.33 23.65
N LEU A 112 3.24 -4.31 24.44
CA LEU A 112 4.61 -4.23 23.92
C LEU A 112 4.83 -3.03 22.97
N PHE A 113 4.05 -1.96 23.14
CA PHE A 113 3.99 -0.82 22.23
C PHE A 113 5.36 -0.16 22.02
N GLN A 114 6.19 -0.07 23.08
CA GLN A 114 7.51 0.54 22.96
C GLN A 114 8.42 -0.22 22.00
N GLY A 115 8.46 -1.55 22.09
CA GLY A 115 9.24 -2.37 21.15
C GLY A 115 8.76 -2.24 19.70
N GLU A 116 7.43 -2.14 19.50
CA GLU A 116 6.89 -1.88 18.16
C GLU A 116 7.25 -0.50 17.64
N LEU A 117 7.21 0.52 18.49
CA LEU A 117 7.60 1.88 18.11
C LEU A 117 9.08 1.94 17.69
N GLU A 118 9.95 1.25 18.42
CA GLU A 118 11.37 1.13 18.08
C GLU A 118 11.55 0.42 16.72
N THR A 119 10.79 -0.66 16.47
CA THR A 119 10.81 -1.36 15.17
C THR A 119 10.39 -0.43 14.02
N VAL A 120 9.29 0.33 14.16
CA VAL A 120 8.84 1.28 13.13
C VAL A 120 9.86 2.42 12.95
N TYR A 121 10.53 2.83 14.02
CA TYR A 121 11.59 3.83 13.93
C TYR A 121 12.80 3.33 13.14
N GLU A 122 13.24 2.09 13.38
CA GLU A 122 14.30 1.46 12.60
C GLU A 122 13.88 1.25 11.14
N GLU A 123 12.64 0.87 10.90
CA GLU A 123 12.07 0.80 9.54
C GLU A 123 12.15 2.16 8.83
N LYS A 124 11.76 3.25 9.51
CA LYS A 124 11.91 4.61 8.96
C LYS A 124 13.37 4.95 8.66
N ASN A 125 14.31 4.56 9.51
CA ASN A 125 15.74 4.75 9.26
C ASN A 125 16.18 3.98 8.00
N MET A 126 15.78 2.71 7.86
CA MET A 126 16.07 1.90 6.66
C MET A 126 15.51 2.55 5.38
N TYR A 127 14.29 3.11 5.43
CA TYR A 127 13.73 3.88 4.30
C TYR A 127 14.58 5.11 3.99
N SER A 128 15.02 5.83 5.01
CA SER A 128 15.85 7.04 4.85
C SER A 128 17.26 6.72 4.31
N ASP A 129 17.78 5.54 4.60
CA ASP A 129 19.06 5.06 4.08
C ASP A 129 18.97 4.58 2.62
N ASN A 130 17.78 4.30 2.12
CA ASN A 130 17.58 3.97 0.72
C ASN A 130 17.71 5.23 -0.16
N MET A 131 18.75 5.23 -0.98
CA MET A 131 19.14 6.38 -1.81
C MET A 131 18.04 6.89 -2.76
N LEU A 132 17.06 6.08 -3.11
CA LEU A 132 15.98 6.44 -4.04
C LEU A 132 14.68 6.81 -3.33
N MET A 133 14.49 6.40 -2.08
CA MET A 133 13.24 6.63 -1.36
C MET A 133 13.00 8.11 -1.04
N GLN A 134 14.00 8.83 -0.52
CA GLN A 134 13.84 10.24 -0.23
C GLN A 134 13.51 11.07 -1.49
N PRO A 135 14.21 10.92 -2.63
CA PRO A 135 13.81 11.56 -3.89
C PRO A 135 12.39 11.20 -4.35
N ALA A 136 11.94 9.96 -4.14
CA ALA A 136 10.59 9.53 -4.49
C ALA A 136 9.55 10.22 -3.58
N GLU A 137 9.71 10.21 -2.26
CA GLU A 137 8.85 10.93 -1.32
C GLU A 137 8.80 12.44 -1.62
N ASP A 138 9.95 13.07 -1.94
CA ASP A 138 10.03 14.46 -2.34
C ASP A 138 9.26 14.76 -3.64
N ALA A 139 9.27 13.83 -4.58
CA ALA A 139 8.49 13.93 -5.81
C ALA A 139 6.99 13.79 -5.52
N GLU A 140 6.57 12.76 -4.78
CA GLU A 140 5.18 12.52 -4.40
C GLU A 140 4.59 13.71 -3.65
N SER A 141 5.31 14.24 -2.65
CA SER A 141 4.86 15.39 -1.87
C SER A 141 4.58 16.63 -2.72
N LYS A 142 5.31 16.83 -3.82
CA LYS A 142 5.13 17.93 -4.76
C LYS A 142 4.05 17.66 -5.79
N ILE A 143 3.99 16.43 -6.32
CA ILE A 143 2.99 16.02 -7.32
C ILE A 143 1.59 16.06 -6.70
N PHE A 144 1.46 15.63 -5.45
CA PHE A 144 0.21 15.55 -4.72
C PHE A 144 0.00 16.66 -3.69
N ALA A 145 0.75 17.77 -3.80
CA ALA A 145 0.66 18.88 -2.84
C ALA A 145 -0.79 19.34 -2.61
N GLY A 146 -1.17 19.45 -1.33
CA GLY A 146 -2.52 19.82 -0.92
C GLY A 146 -3.53 18.68 -0.88
N THR A 147 -3.08 17.44 -1.03
CA THR A 147 -3.89 16.22 -0.88
C THR A 147 -3.33 15.30 0.21
N PRO A 148 -4.09 14.33 0.71
CA PRO A 148 -3.58 13.31 1.63
C PRO A 148 -2.39 12.52 1.06
N TYR A 149 -2.31 12.31 -0.25
CA TYR A 149 -1.21 11.59 -0.91
C TYR A 149 0.14 12.33 -0.90
N ALA A 150 0.18 13.58 -0.42
CA ALA A 150 1.43 14.32 -0.24
C ALA A 150 2.23 13.92 1.01
N TYR A 151 1.68 13.09 1.88
CA TYR A 151 2.29 12.71 3.16
C TYR A 151 2.86 11.30 3.12
N SER A 152 4.02 11.09 3.73
CA SER A 152 4.63 9.77 3.85
C SER A 152 3.77 8.82 4.70
N ILE A 153 3.54 7.59 4.21
CA ILE A 153 2.75 6.56 4.90
C ILE A 153 3.39 6.16 6.24
N ILE A 154 4.72 6.06 6.29
CA ILE A 154 5.44 5.71 7.52
C ILE A 154 5.49 6.88 8.51
N GLY A 155 5.03 8.07 8.11
CA GLY A 155 5.01 9.27 8.95
C GLY A 155 6.36 9.96 9.08
N SER A 156 6.41 10.97 9.97
CA SER A 156 7.62 11.71 10.24
C SER A 156 8.35 11.18 11.48
N THR A 157 9.67 11.36 11.52
CA THR A 157 10.49 11.04 12.69
C THR A 157 10.00 11.79 13.95
N GLU A 158 9.48 13.01 13.80
CA GLU A 158 8.94 13.79 14.90
C GLU A 158 7.70 13.14 15.51
N ASN A 159 6.76 12.70 14.67
CA ASN A 159 5.54 12.02 15.12
C ASN A 159 5.87 10.68 15.78
N LEU A 160 6.82 9.92 15.24
CA LEU A 160 7.27 8.66 15.85
C LEU A 160 7.91 8.85 17.23
N LYS A 161 8.57 10.00 17.48
CA LYS A 161 9.11 10.35 18.80
C LYS A 161 8.05 10.83 19.79
N ASN A 162 6.85 11.14 19.33
CA ASN A 162 5.75 11.68 20.14
C ASN A 162 4.44 10.89 19.92
N PRO A 163 4.43 9.57 20.11
CA PRO A 163 3.24 8.76 19.86
C PRO A 163 2.15 9.09 20.87
N ARG A 164 0.90 9.08 20.41
CA ARG A 164 -0.32 9.31 21.21
C ARG A 164 -1.16 8.05 21.19
N LEU A 165 -1.07 7.26 22.26
CA LEU A 165 -1.79 5.99 22.34
C LEU A 165 -3.30 6.17 22.40
N GLY A 166 -3.77 7.26 23.02
CA GLY A 166 -5.19 7.63 23.06
C GLY A 166 -5.74 7.83 21.65
N GLU A 167 -5.08 8.65 20.82
CA GLU A 167 -5.47 8.92 19.44
C GLU A 167 -5.42 7.65 18.57
N MET A 168 -4.46 6.75 18.79
CA MET A 168 -4.41 5.46 18.09
C MET A 168 -5.61 4.57 18.43
N LYS A 169 -6.05 4.55 19.70
CA LYS A 169 -7.26 3.82 20.11
C LYS A 169 -8.51 4.44 19.50
N GLU A 170 -8.60 5.77 19.46
CA GLU A 170 -9.71 6.48 18.82
C GLU A 170 -9.76 6.20 17.31
N PHE A 171 -8.61 6.26 16.64
CA PHE A 171 -8.49 5.90 15.23
C PHE A 171 -8.96 4.45 14.98
N TYR A 172 -8.49 3.50 15.78
CA TYR A 172 -8.93 2.12 15.70
C TYR A 172 -10.45 2.02 15.87
N ASN A 173 -10.99 2.65 16.89
CA ASN A 173 -12.42 2.62 17.19
C ASN A 173 -13.28 3.27 16.11
N LYS A 174 -12.76 4.26 15.40
CA LYS A 174 -13.45 4.95 14.30
C LYS A 174 -13.45 4.15 13.01
N TYR A 175 -12.33 3.55 12.64
CA TYR A 175 -12.14 2.99 11.30
C TYR A 175 -12.22 1.46 11.23
N TYR A 176 -11.92 0.74 12.32
CA TYR A 176 -11.99 -0.73 12.35
C TYR A 176 -13.38 -1.19 12.81
N VAL A 177 -14.33 -1.02 11.92
CA VAL A 177 -15.74 -1.36 12.11
C VAL A 177 -16.23 -2.18 10.92
N ALA A 178 -17.18 -3.10 11.14
CA ALA A 178 -17.60 -4.09 10.15
C ALA A 178 -17.99 -3.47 8.79
N ASN A 179 -18.67 -2.34 8.81
CA ASN A 179 -19.10 -1.63 7.59
C ASN A 179 -18.00 -0.79 6.92
N ASN A 180 -16.76 -0.86 7.40
CA ASN A 180 -15.56 -0.26 6.79
C ASN A 180 -14.45 -1.29 6.53
N MET A 181 -14.77 -2.57 6.64
CA MET A 181 -13.83 -3.66 6.41
C MET A 181 -14.38 -4.63 5.37
N THR A 182 -13.51 -5.21 4.59
CA THR A 182 -13.83 -6.26 3.62
C THR A 182 -13.03 -7.51 3.96
N LEU A 183 -13.70 -8.64 4.11
CA LEU A 183 -13.06 -9.92 4.25
C LEU A 183 -12.94 -10.56 2.87
N ILE A 184 -11.74 -10.97 2.51
CA ILE A 184 -11.43 -11.62 1.24
C ILE A 184 -10.88 -13.02 1.54
N LEU A 185 -11.51 -14.03 1.01
CA LEU A 185 -11.06 -15.41 1.08
C LEU A 185 -10.92 -15.96 -0.34
N THR A 186 -9.73 -16.45 -0.67
CA THR A 186 -9.44 -17.05 -1.98
C THR A 186 -8.88 -18.45 -1.81
N GLY A 187 -9.23 -19.37 -2.69
CA GLY A 187 -8.77 -20.75 -2.64
C GLY A 187 -9.91 -21.74 -2.76
N ASP A 188 -9.74 -22.93 -2.19
CA ASP A 188 -10.77 -23.99 -2.14
C ASP A 188 -11.75 -23.69 -1.00
N VAL A 189 -12.67 -22.76 -1.27
CA VAL A 189 -13.64 -22.26 -0.31
C VAL A 189 -15.04 -22.34 -0.91
N ASN A 190 -15.95 -23.04 -0.24
CA ASN A 190 -17.35 -23.03 -0.60
C ASN A 190 -18.11 -21.99 0.25
N ALA A 191 -18.62 -20.95 -0.40
CA ALA A 191 -19.26 -19.80 0.25
C ALA A 191 -20.46 -20.19 1.12
N ASP A 192 -21.27 -21.15 0.69
CA ASP A 192 -22.46 -21.60 1.42
C ASP A 192 -22.06 -22.32 2.72
N SER A 193 -21.03 -23.18 2.64
CA SER A 193 -20.60 -23.97 3.79
C SER A 193 -19.93 -23.12 4.90
N ILE A 194 -19.29 -21.99 4.55
CA ILE A 194 -18.61 -21.13 5.52
C ILE A 194 -19.49 -19.99 6.03
N SER A 195 -20.64 -19.72 5.43
CA SER A 195 -21.51 -18.58 5.76
C SER A 195 -21.82 -18.54 7.26
N ASN A 196 -22.22 -19.63 7.88
CA ASN A 196 -22.49 -19.71 9.31
C ASN A 196 -21.24 -19.45 10.16
N ILE A 197 -20.06 -19.88 9.71
CA ILE A 197 -18.81 -19.64 10.40
C ILE A 197 -18.49 -18.13 10.39
N LEU A 198 -18.63 -17.50 9.24
CA LEU A 198 -18.40 -16.07 9.08
C LEU A 198 -19.36 -15.24 9.93
N GLU A 199 -20.66 -15.60 9.93
CA GLU A 199 -21.68 -14.90 10.71
C GLU A 199 -21.41 -15.00 12.21
N ASN A 200 -21.03 -16.18 12.70
CA ASN A 200 -20.74 -16.42 14.12
C ASN A 200 -19.38 -15.84 14.58
N THR A 201 -18.51 -15.46 13.67
CA THR A 201 -17.18 -14.93 13.94
C THR A 201 -17.08 -13.43 13.57
N PHE A 202 -16.88 -13.12 12.31
CA PHE A 202 -16.77 -11.74 11.81
C PHE A 202 -18.08 -10.96 11.90
N GLY A 203 -19.23 -11.62 11.83
CA GLY A 203 -20.54 -10.99 12.03
C GLY A 203 -20.73 -10.37 13.42
N ARG A 204 -19.89 -10.72 14.42
CA ARG A 204 -19.90 -10.13 15.76
C ARG A 204 -19.16 -8.78 15.81
N ILE A 205 -18.41 -8.43 14.79
CA ILE A 205 -17.68 -7.17 14.77
C ILE A 205 -18.67 -6.01 14.72
N ARG A 206 -18.47 -5.03 15.61
CA ARG A 206 -19.33 -3.86 15.68
C ARG A 206 -19.35 -3.06 14.39
N SER A 207 -20.50 -2.54 14.01
CA SER A 207 -20.62 -1.49 12.99
C SER A 207 -20.40 -0.11 13.63
N GLY A 208 -20.02 0.86 12.81
CA GLY A 208 -19.78 2.22 13.26
C GLY A 208 -20.11 3.27 12.22
N LYS A 209 -20.13 4.54 12.64
CA LYS A 209 -20.28 5.66 11.73
C LYS A 209 -18.91 6.03 11.19
N VAL A 210 -18.68 5.73 9.92
CA VAL A 210 -17.49 6.17 9.18
C VAL A 210 -17.88 7.36 8.33
N GLU A 211 -17.14 8.45 8.44
CA GLU A 211 -17.32 9.60 7.57
C GLU A 211 -16.89 9.19 6.16
N LYS A 212 -17.74 9.49 5.17
CA LYS A 212 -17.35 9.30 3.77
C LYS A 212 -16.17 10.21 3.47
N GLU A 213 -15.14 9.63 2.90
CA GLU A 213 -14.02 10.39 2.38
C GLU A 213 -14.56 11.43 1.39
N GLN A 214 -14.10 12.67 1.53
CA GLN A 214 -14.42 13.71 0.56
C GLN A 214 -13.42 13.58 -0.59
N PRO A 215 -13.89 13.41 -1.84
CA PRO A 215 -13.00 13.43 -2.98
C PRO A 215 -12.19 14.74 -2.98
N PHE A 216 -10.91 14.65 -3.04
CA PHE A 216 -10.11 15.86 -3.16
C PHE A 216 -9.97 16.23 -4.63
N ASN A 217 -10.30 17.48 -4.92
CA ASN A 217 -10.25 18.00 -6.28
C ASN A 217 -8.83 18.46 -6.60
N LEU A 218 -8.06 17.58 -7.25
CA LEU A 218 -6.75 17.95 -7.77
C LEU A 218 -6.92 19.01 -8.86
N LYS A 219 -6.34 20.19 -8.63
CA LYS A 219 -6.32 21.24 -9.65
C LYS A 219 -5.63 20.73 -10.91
N PRO A 220 -6.20 20.96 -12.11
CA PRO A 220 -5.51 20.65 -13.35
C PRO A 220 -4.13 21.31 -13.40
N LEU A 221 -3.13 20.58 -13.87
CA LEU A 221 -1.82 21.16 -14.15
C LEU A 221 -1.98 22.13 -15.33
N LYS A 222 -1.87 23.43 -15.07
CA LYS A 222 -2.04 24.46 -16.11
C LYS A 222 -0.80 24.62 -16.98
N ASP A 223 0.38 24.37 -16.38
CA ASP A 223 1.67 24.59 -16.99
C ASP A 223 2.66 23.46 -16.63
N LEU A 224 3.72 23.34 -17.43
CA LEU A 224 4.82 22.43 -17.14
C LEU A 224 5.56 22.88 -15.88
N ALA A 225 5.41 22.15 -14.80
CA ALA A 225 6.21 22.36 -13.60
C ALA A 225 7.49 21.51 -13.66
N THR A 226 8.64 22.14 -13.39
CA THR A 226 9.92 21.44 -13.34
C THR A 226 10.42 21.37 -11.90
N MET A 227 10.73 20.17 -11.44
CA MET A 227 11.39 19.96 -10.16
C MET A 227 12.78 19.34 -10.35
N LYS A 228 13.70 19.66 -9.46
CA LYS A 228 15.02 19.03 -9.40
C LYS A 228 15.06 18.14 -8.17
N LEU A 229 15.36 16.87 -8.38
CA LEU A 229 15.59 15.90 -7.31
C LEU A 229 17.10 15.62 -7.26
N LYS A 230 17.64 15.55 -6.04
CA LYS A 230 19.04 15.21 -5.84
C LYS A 230 19.15 13.68 -5.72
N LEU A 231 19.71 13.04 -6.75
CA LEU A 231 20.07 11.64 -6.65
C LEU A 231 21.45 11.52 -6.00
N PRO A 232 21.61 10.68 -4.99
CA PRO A 232 22.90 10.47 -4.32
C PRO A 232 23.87 9.57 -5.08
N ILE A 233 23.57 9.26 -6.35
CA ILE A 233 24.37 8.39 -7.21
C ILE A 233 25.27 9.29 -8.09
N PRO A 234 26.58 9.29 -7.88
CA PRO A 234 27.50 10.06 -8.73
C PRO A 234 27.40 9.62 -10.18
N ILE A 235 27.50 10.57 -11.13
CA ILE A 235 27.57 10.34 -12.59
C ILE A 235 26.21 9.94 -13.20
N VAL A 236 25.25 9.38 -12.47
CA VAL A 236 23.95 9.02 -13.02
C VAL A 236 23.08 10.28 -13.18
N LYS A 237 22.65 10.51 -14.43
CA LYS A 237 21.72 11.57 -14.80
C LYS A 237 20.39 10.90 -15.16
N ALA A 238 19.44 10.86 -14.23
CA ALA A 238 18.09 10.40 -14.54
C ALA A 238 17.17 11.59 -14.83
N GLY A 239 16.04 11.32 -15.43
CA GLY A 239 14.94 12.26 -15.60
C GLY A 239 13.62 11.52 -15.64
N GLY A 240 12.55 12.27 -15.51
CA GLY A 240 11.19 11.74 -15.63
C GLY A 240 10.22 12.83 -16.02
N ILE A 241 9.11 12.42 -16.62
CA ILE A 241 7.99 13.26 -16.99
C ILE A 241 6.77 12.64 -16.34
N VAL A 242 5.97 13.43 -15.64
CA VAL A 242 4.78 12.94 -14.94
C VAL A 242 3.54 13.59 -15.54
N TYR A 243 2.55 12.75 -15.84
CA TYR A 243 1.24 13.16 -16.35
C TYR A 243 0.15 12.69 -15.40
N ARG A 244 -1.00 13.38 -15.41
CA ARG A 244 -2.22 12.86 -14.82
C ARG A 244 -2.72 11.70 -15.68
N ALA A 245 -3.29 10.71 -15.03
CA ALA A 245 -3.84 9.52 -15.68
C ALA A 245 -5.26 9.25 -15.19
N PRO A 246 -6.11 8.60 -15.98
CA PRO A 246 -7.44 8.21 -15.56
C PRO A 246 -7.38 7.22 -14.40
N ILE A 247 -8.35 7.27 -13.51
CA ILE A 247 -8.54 6.26 -12.46
C ILE A 247 -9.34 5.07 -13.00
N ASP A 248 -9.30 3.96 -12.30
CA ASP A 248 -9.91 2.69 -12.72
C ASP A 248 -11.44 2.71 -12.90
N ARG A 249 -12.09 3.78 -12.43
CA ARG A 249 -13.54 4.04 -12.61
C ARG A 249 -13.84 4.91 -13.83
N ASP A 250 -12.84 5.47 -14.47
CA ASP A 250 -13.00 6.33 -15.64
C ASP A 250 -13.19 5.48 -16.91
N SER A 251 -14.00 5.98 -17.84
CA SER A 251 -14.35 5.27 -19.09
C SER A 251 -13.16 5.00 -20.00
N ASP A 252 -12.14 5.82 -19.94
CA ASP A 252 -10.92 5.75 -20.76
C ASP A 252 -9.76 5.01 -20.08
N TYR A 253 -9.98 4.47 -18.88
CA TYR A 253 -8.94 3.74 -18.13
C TYR A 253 -8.37 2.54 -18.91
N ASN A 254 -9.24 1.74 -19.54
CA ASN A 254 -8.80 0.58 -20.31
C ASN A 254 -8.05 0.97 -21.58
N ALA A 255 -8.48 2.03 -22.26
CA ALA A 255 -7.75 2.60 -23.40
C ALA A 255 -6.37 3.11 -22.96
N PHE A 256 -6.31 3.79 -21.81
CA PHE A 256 -5.05 4.24 -21.22
C PHE A 256 -4.13 3.07 -20.82
N THR A 257 -4.69 1.99 -20.30
CA THR A 257 -3.93 0.76 -20.00
C THR A 257 -3.29 0.15 -21.26
N VAL A 258 -4.04 0.11 -22.35
CA VAL A 258 -3.49 -0.33 -23.66
C VAL A 258 -2.40 0.62 -24.14
N ALA A 259 -2.60 1.93 -24.00
CA ALA A 259 -1.59 2.95 -24.37
C ALA A 259 -0.29 2.77 -23.57
N LEU A 260 -0.37 2.44 -22.27
CA LEU A 260 0.82 2.09 -21.48
C LEU A 260 1.50 0.82 -21.97
N GLY A 261 0.74 -0.22 -22.33
CA GLY A 261 1.26 -1.45 -22.91
C GLY A 261 1.98 -1.23 -24.25
N LEU A 262 1.51 -0.25 -25.05
CA LEU A 262 2.19 0.18 -26.28
C LEU A 262 3.49 0.96 -25.99
N LEU A 263 3.59 1.63 -24.84
CA LEU A 263 4.85 2.29 -24.45
C LEU A 263 5.88 1.29 -23.91
N ASN A 264 5.49 0.39 -23.05
CA ASN A 264 6.32 -0.71 -22.55
C ASN A 264 5.43 -1.86 -22.03
N ASN A 265 5.89 -3.09 -22.18
CA ASN A 265 5.15 -4.28 -21.79
C ASN A 265 6.08 -5.42 -21.33
N SER A 266 5.50 -6.51 -20.81
CA SER A 266 6.24 -7.66 -20.30
C SER A 266 7.09 -8.40 -21.35
N SER A 267 6.76 -8.23 -22.64
CA SER A 267 7.55 -8.79 -23.76
C SER A 267 8.63 -7.85 -24.31
N GLU A 268 8.82 -6.69 -23.70
CA GLU A 268 9.84 -5.69 -24.05
C GLU A 268 9.75 -5.20 -25.53
N THR A 269 8.54 -5.12 -26.07
CA THR A 269 8.27 -4.74 -27.45
C THR A 269 7.72 -3.33 -27.62
N GLY A 270 7.51 -2.61 -26.50
CA GLY A 270 6.94 -1.28 -26.49
C GLY A 270 7.82 -0.20 -27.12
N LEU A 271 7.23 0.94 -27.39
CA LEU A 271 7.90 2.09 -28.00
C LEU A 271 9.07 2.61 -27.15
N LEU A 272 8.96 2.60 -25.81
CA LEU A 272 10.07 2.95 -24.92
C LEU A 272 11.08 1.81 -24.81
N ASP A 273 10.61 0.55 -24.84
CA ASP A 273 11.49 -0.62 -24.83
C ASP A 273 12.43 -0.60 -26.04
N SER A 274 11.95 -0.16 -27.21
CA SER A 274 12.77 -0.02 -28.42
C SER A 274 13.97 0.92 -28.22
N LEU A 275 13.82 1.98 -27.41
CA LEU A 275 14.93 2.89 -27.11
C LEU A 275 16.05 2.21 -26.34
N ARG A 276 15.70 1.28 -25.43
CA ARG A 276 16.65 0.48 -24.67
C ARG A 276 17.26 -0.60 -25.55
N ASN A 277 16.44 -1.33 -26.28
CA ASN A 277 16.89 -2.43 -27.15
C ASN A 277 17.84 -1.94 -28.25
N ASP A 278 17.61 -0.72 -28.77
CA ASP A 278 18.49 -0.05 -29.73
C ASP A 278 19.71 0.65 -29.08
N ASN A 279 19.94 0.48 -27.79
CA ASN A 279 21.00 1.16 -27.03
C ASN A 279 20.97 2.69 -27.14
N LYS A 280 19.81 3.31 -27.36
CA LYS A 280 19.64 4.76 -27.45
C LYS A 280 19.62 5.41 -26.07
N VAL A 281 19.09 4.68 -25.08
CA VAL A 281 19.09 5.02 -23.66
C VAL A 281 19.48 3.79 -22.84
N MET A 282 19.98 3.99 -21.64
CA MET A 282 20.25 2.89 -20.70
C MET A 282 18.96 2.32 -20.14
N TYR A 283 17.97 3.20 -19.87
CA TYR A 283 16.67 2.82 -19.32
C TYR A 283 15.59 3.80 -19.75
N ALA A 284 14.42 3.30 -20.10
CA ALA A 284 13.21 4.07 -20.30
C ALA A 284 12.00 3.20 -19.92
N ILE A 285 11.07 3.75 -19.14
CA ILE A 285 9.89 3.04 -18.70
C ILE A 285 8.75 4.02 -18.44
N ALA A 286 7.52 3.60 -18.75
CA ALA A 286 6.31 4.25 -18.30
C ALA A 286 5.67 3.40 -17.18
N MET A 287 5.38 4.00 -16.04
CA MET A 287 4.71 3.35 -14.92
C MET A 287 3.56 4.20 -14.41
N MET A 288 2.43 3.57 -14.15
CA MET A 288 1.30 4.21 -13.50
C MET A 288 1.33 3.91 -12.00
N SER A 289 1.11 4.93 -11.19
CA SER A 289 0.86 4.78 -9.75
C SER A 289 -0.64 4.81 -9.53
N PRO A 290 -1.26 3.66 -9.26
CA PRO A 290 -2.71 3.57 -9.10
C PRO A 290 -3.10 4.00 -7.68
N PHE A 291 -3.80 5.14 -7.59
CA PHE A 291 -4.45 5.60 -6.36
C PHE A 291 -5.96 5.65 -6.58
N LYS A 292 -6.72 5.54 -5.51
CA LYS A 292 -8.18 5.52 -5.57
C LYS A 292 -8.80 6.79 -6.19
N GLU A 293 -8.27 7.96 -5.84
CA GLU A 293 -8.88 9.24 -6.23
C GLU A 293 -8.12 9.97 -7.35
N THR A 294 -6.90 9.52 -7.68
CA THR A 294 -6.14 10.14 -8.77
C THR A 294 -4.97 9.25 -9.17
N ASN A 295 -4.78 9.05 -10.46
CA ASN A 295 -3.63 8.36 -10.97
C ASN A 295 -2.61 9.34 -11.56
N VAL A 296 -1.37 8.92 -11.55
CA VAL A 296 -0.29 9.55 -12.29
C VAL A 296 0.47 8.50 -13.08
N VAL A 297 0.94 8.87 -14.25
CA VAL A 297 1.89 8.08 -15.02
C VAL A 297 3.21 8.82 -15.06
N GLY A 298 4.28 8.13 -14.67
CA GLY A 298 5.64 8.61 -14.77
C GLY A 298 6.37 7.94 -15.94
N VAL A 299 6.97 8.71 -16.81
CA VAL A 299 7.90 8.22 -17.83
C VAL A 299 9.30 8.52 -17.36
N GLY A 300 9.96 7.52 -16.77
CA GLY A 300 11.32 7.61 -16.26
C GLY A 300 12.34 7.22 -17.33
N PHE A 301 13.52 7.87 -17.32
CA PHE A 301 14.60 7.54 -18.24
C PHE A 301 15.99 7.79 -17.63
N VAL A 302 16.94 6.97 -18.06
CA VAL A 302 18.37 7.11 -17.76
C VAL A 302 19.13 7.11 -19.09
N PRO A 303 19.86 8.19 -19.41
CA PRO A 303 20.70 8.21 -20.61
C PRO A 303 21.87 7.24 -20.49
N ASN A 304 22.47 6.86 -21.60
CA ASN A 304 23.66 6.01 -21.59
C ASN A 304 24.80 6.63 -20.77
N ILE A 305 25.43 5.81 -19.95
CA ILE A 305 26.57 6.21 -19.11
C ILE A 305 27.86 5.79 -19.86
N PRO A 306 28.91 6.61 -19.82
CA PRO A 306 29.10 7.87 -19.07
C PRO A 306 28.71 9.15 -19.82
N PHE A 307 28.48 9.11 -21.13
CA PHE A 307 28.42 10.32 -21.97
C PHE A 307 27.03 10.72 -22.45
N GLY A 308 25.99 10.03 -22.00
CA GLY A 308 24.61 10.28 -22.44
C GLY A 308 24.07 11.63 -21.98
N SER A 309 23.30 12.27 -22.85
CA SER A 309 22.64 13.55 -22.55
C SER A 309 21.22 13.32 -22.02
N ARG A 310 20.92 13.83 -20.80
CA ARG A 310 19.57 13.81 -20.22
C ARG A 310 18.53 14.45 -21.14
N LYS A 311 18.84 15.62 -21.72
CA LYS A 311 17.94 16.32 -22.65
C LYS A 311 17.66 15.50 -23.93
N LYS A 312 18.67 14.75 -24.42
CA LYS A 312 18.50 13.88 -25.60
C LYS A 312 17.60 12.69 -25.24
N ALA A 313 17.82 12.04 -24.09
CA ALA A 313 16.98 10.93 -23.63
C ALA A 313 15.52 11.37 -23.39
N GLU A 314 15.31 12.52 -22.73
CA GLU A 314 14.00 13.13 -22.55
C GLU A 314 13.27 13.33 -23.89
N ARG A 315 13.94 13.98 -24.86
CA ARG A 315 13.37 14.19 -26.19
C ARG A 315 12.99 12.88 -26.87
N MET A 316 13.85 11.86 -26.81
CA MET A 316 13.55 10.55 -27.40
C MET A 316 12.33 9.88 -26.74
N CYS A 317 12.17 9.97 -25.41
CA CYS A 317 10.97 9.48 -24.73
C CYS A 317 9.72 10.26 -25.16
N VAL A 318 9.80 11.59 -25.23
CA VAL A 318 8.69 12.43 -25.70
C VAL A 318 8.32 12.10 -27.15
N GLU A 319 9.30 11.85 -28.02
CA GLU A 319 9.05 11.43 -29.41
C GLU A 319 8.26 10.11 -29.48
N GLN A 320 8.49 9.15 -28.57
CA GLN A 320 7.69 7.92 -28.51
C GLN A 320 6.25 8.19 -28.03
N ILE A 321 6.08 9.06 -27.02
CA ILE A 321 4.75 9.48 -26.57
C ILE A 321 3.99 10.19 -27.70
N GLU A 322 4.65 11.05 -28.47
CA GLU A 322 4.03 11.74 -29.60
C GLU A 322 3.68 10.78 -30.77
N LYS A 323 4.45 9.71 -30.99
CA LYS A 323 4.07 8.65 -31.92
C LYS A 323 2.79 7.95 -31.45
N LEU A 324 2.73 7.58 -30.17
CA LEU A 324 1.53 6.98 -29.57
C LEU A 324 0.31 7.88 -29.79
N LYS A 325 0.40 9.17 -29.44
CA LYS A 325 -0.69 10.14 -29.62
C LYS A 325 -1.18 10.31 -31.07
N LYS A 326 -0.28 10.16 -32.03
CA LYS A 326 -0.60 10.25 -33.47
C LYS A 326 -1.09 8.92 -34.04
N GLY A 327 -1.14 7.85 -33.25
CA GLY A 327 -1.45 6.52 -33.76
C GLY A 327 -0.38 5.99 -34.71
N ASP A 328 0.88 6.44 -34.61
CA ASP A 328 2.00 6.02 -35.44
C ASP A 328 2.56 4.66 -34.96
N PHE A 329 1.74 3.64 -35.10
CA PHE A 329 2.03 2.23 -34.83
C PHE A 329 1.11 1.33 -35.66
N SER A 330 1.51 0.07 -35.88
CA SER A 330 0.70 -0.86 -36.68
C SER A 330 -0.47 -1.45 -35.91
N ASP A 331 -1.50 -1.90 -36.64
CA ASP A 331 -2.62 -2.63 -36.06
C ASP A 331 -2.18 -3.97 -35.46
N ASP A 332 -1.19 -4.64 -36.06
CA ASP A 332 -0.61 -5.86 -35.52
C ASP A 332 0.05 -5.61 -34.16
N PHE A 333 0.73 -4.48 -34.00
CA PHE A 333 1.32 -4.12 -32.69
C PHE A 333 0.25 -3.82 -31.64
N LEU A 334 -0.80 -3.09 -32.00
CA LEU A 334 -1.94 -2.85 -31.11
C LEU A 334 -2.59 -4.18 -30.70
N ASN A 335 -2.91 -5.04 -31.66
CA ASN A 335 -3.57 -6.32 -31.39
C ASN A 335 -2.68 -7.25 -30.55
N SER A 336 -1.39 -7.33 -30.83
CA SER A 336 -0.44 -8.10 -30.02
C SER A 336 -0.34 -7.59 -28.58
N THR A 337 -0.32 -6.26 -28.41
CA THR A 337 -0.30 -5.64 -27.07
C THR A 337 -1.58 -5.94 -26.28
N LYS A 338 -2.74 -5.84 -26.92
CA LYS A 338 -4.03 -6.18 -26.30
C LYS A 338 -4.08 -7.65 -25.86
N LEU A 339 -3.65 -8.56 -26.74
CA LEU A 339 -3.60 -10.00 -26.44
C LEU A 339 -2.64 -10.29 -25.25
N LEU A 340 -1.50 -9.60 -25.20
CA LEU A 340 -0.55 -9.73 -24.09
C LEU A 340 -1.18 -9.26 -22.76
N LEU A 341 -1.83 -8.09 -22.76
CA LEU A 341 -2.48 -7.55 -21.57
C LEU A 341 -3.66 -8.43 -21.10
N GLU A 342 -4.41 -9.02 -22.04
CA GLU A 342 -5.48 -9.98 -21.73
C GLU A 342 -4.91 -11.25 -21.08
N LYS A 343 -3.83 -11.79 -21.65
CA LYS A 343 -3.12 -12.94 -21.09
C LYS A 343 -2.58 -12.63 -19.67
N ASP A 344 -1.90 -11.51 -19.49
CA ASP A 344 -1.36 -11.10 -18.19
C ASP A 344 -2.48 -10.96 -17.14
N ALA A 345 -3.64 -10.42 -17.55
CA ALA A 345 -4.81 -10.32 -16.66
C ALA A 345 -5.36 -11.70 -16.26
N GLN A 346 -5.40 -12.67 -17.17
CA GLN A 346 -5.84 -14.03 -16.89
C GLN A 346 -4.85 -14.76 -15.97
N GLU A 347 -3.56 -14.73 -16.29
CA GLU A 347 -2.51 -15.36 -15.47
C GLU A 347 -2.50 -14.84 -14.03
N ASN A 348 -2.73 -13.52 -13.85
CA ASN A 348 -2.83 -12.93 -12.53
C ASN A 348 -4.06 -13.44 -11.74
N LEU A 349 -5.15 -13.81 -12.41
CA LEU A 349 -6.32 -14.39 -11.76
C LEU A 349 -6.17 -15.89 -11.42
N GLU A 350 -5.27 -16.60 -12.07
CA GLU A 350 -4.98 -18.01 -11.75
C GLU A 350 -4.22 -18.18 -10.44
N ASN A 351 -3.31 -17.25 -10.13
CA ASN A 351 -2.57 -17.28 -8.87
C ASN A 351 -3.45 -16.81 -7.71
N ILE A 352 -3.51 -17.59 -6.61
CA ILE A 352 -4.35 -17.33 -5.45
C ILE A 352 -3.98 -16.00 -4.76
N ASP A 353 -2.69 -15.72 -4.59
CA ASP A 353 -2.22 -14.52 -3.91
C ASP A 353 -2.46 -13.27 -4.76
N ASN A 354 -2.18 -13.35 -6.08
CA ASN A 354 -2.49 -12.27 -7.02
C ASN A 354 -3.99 -11.99 -7.08
N ARG A 355 -4.81 -13.02 -7.07
CA ARG A 355 -6.28 -12.90 -7.03
C ARG A 355 -6.74 -12.18 -5.77
N ALA A 356 -6.18 -12.54 -4.60
CA ALA A 356 -6.47 -11.86 -3.35
C ALA A 356 -6.09 -10.37 -3.41
N ASN A 357 -4.90 -10.05 -3.94
CA ASN A 357 -4.45 -8.67 -4.10
C ASN A 357 -5.34 -7.86 -5.05
N ILE A 358 -5.76 -8.46 -6.19
CA ILE A 358 -6.68 -7.82 -7.14
C ILE A 358 -8.04 -7.55 -6.47
N MET A 359 -8.57 -8.51 -5.70
CA MET A 359 -9.82 -8.34 -4.95
C MET A 359 -9.69 -7.24 -3.90
N THR A 360 -8.54 -7.14 -3.24
CA THR A 360 -8.26 -6.11 -2.24
C THR A 360 -8.28 -4.72 -2.88
N THR A 361 -7.54 -4.51 -3.97
CA THR A 361 -7.54 -3.24 -4.71
C THR A 361 -8.94 -2.92 -5.24
N ALA A 362 -9.66 -3.89 -5.80
CA ALA A 362 -11.03 -3.69 -6.28
C ALA A 362 -11.96 -3.23 -5.15
N ALA A 363 -11.87 -3.86 -3.97
CA ALA A 363 -12.67 -3.50 -2.81
C ALA A 363 -12.36 -2.07 -2.31
N SER A 364 -11.08 -1.70 -2.18
CA SER A 364 -10.66 -0.37 -1.71
C SER A 364 -11.04 0.75 -2.70
N HIS A 365 -11.00 0.46 -4.00
CA HIS A 365 -11.38 1.41 -5.05
C HIS A 365 -12.89 1.42 -5.34
N GLY A 366 -13.67 0.54 -4.71
CA GLY A 366 -15.11 0.45 -4.92
C GLY A 366 -15.51 -0.17 -6.26
N LEU A 367 -14.65 -1.01 -6.84
CA LEU A 367 -14.94 -1.77 -8.05
C LEU A 367 -15.70 -3.05 -7.70
N SER A 368 -16.62 -3.45 -8.58
CA SER A 368 -17.26 -4.74 -8.49
C SER A 368 -16.33 -5.85 -8.99
N TRP A 369 -16.51 -7.08 -8.47
CA TRP A 369 -15.79 -8.25 -8.99
C TRP A 369 -16.05 -8.47 -10.49
N LYS A 370 -17.23 -8.12 -10.96
CA LYS A 370 -17.58 -8.14 -12.39
C LYS A 370 -16.65 -7.24 -13.21
N ASN A 371 -16.36 -6.03 -12.76
CA ASN A 371 -15.42 -5.13 -13.44
C ASN A 371 -14.03 -5.76 -13.60
N VAL A 372 -13.57 -6.50 -12.57
CA VAL A 372 -12.28 -7.21 -12.62
C VAL A 372 -12.30 -8.33 -13.66
N LEU A 373 -13.36 -9.14 -13.67
CA LEU A 373 -13.51 -10.29 -14.60
C LEU A 373 -13.69 -9.84 -16.06
N ASP A 374 -14.38 -8.73 -16.29
CA ASP A 374 -14.60 -8.21 -17.64
C ASP A 374 -13.40 -7.42 -18.19
N LYS A 375 -12.39 -7.12 -17.39
CA LYS A 375 -11.22 -6.30 -17.78
C LYS A 375 -10.55 -6.78 -19.06
N GLY A 376 -10.35 -8.09 -19.24
CA GLY A 376 -9.78 -8.65 -20.46
C GLY A 376 -10.62 -8.34 -21.70
N LYS A 377 -11.96 -8.48 -21.60
CA LYS A 377 -12.89 -8.14 -22.69
C LYS A 377 -12.89 -6.65 -23.01
N ASP A 378 -12.83 -5.82 -21.97
CA ASP A 378 -12.81 -4.37 -22.14
C ASP A 378 -11.51 -3.92 -22.81
N ILE A 379 -10.37 -4.51 -22.46
CA ILE A 379 -9.08 -4.31 -23.15
C ILE A 379 -9.16 -4.75 -24.62
N ALA A 380 -9.74 -5.93 -24.89
CA ALA A 380 -9.91 -6.42 -26.27
C ALA A 380 -10.78 -5.49 -27.14
N ALA A 381 -11.76 -4.82 -26.52
CA ALA A 381 -12.68 -3.90 -27.19
C ALA A 381 -12.07 -2.52 -27.49
N VAL A 382 -10.90 -2.16 -26.93
CA VAL A 382 -10.25 -0.85 -27.18
C VAL A 382 -9.97 -0.68 -28.66
N SER A 383 -10.43 0.41 -29.25
CA SER A 383 -10.16 0.79 -30.63
C SER A 383 -8.86 1.58 -30.76
N ARG A 384 -8.43 1.84 -31.98
CA ARG A 384 -7.25 2.68 -32.25
C ARG A 384 -7.56 4.18 -32.03
N GLU A 385 -8.81 4.56 -32.21
CA GLU A 385 -9.35 5.89 -32.01
C GLU A 385 -9.67 6.14 -30.53
#